data_28495b8f65359cc40035c978fb5fab84
#
_entry.id   28495b8f65359cc40035c978fb5fab84
#
_cell.length_a   1.000
_cell.length_b   1.000
_cell.length_c   1.000
_cell.angle_alpha   90.00
_cell.angle_beta   90.00
_cell.angle_gamma   90.00
#
_symmetry.space_group_name_H-M   'P 1'
#
loop_
_entity.id
_entity.type
_entity.pdbx_description
1 polymer ?
#
loop_
_entity_poly.entity_id
_entity_poly.type
_entity_poly.pdbx_seq_one_letter_code
_entity_poly.pdbx_strand_id
1 'polypeptide(L)'
;MQKIYLYLMACAMGAMSLASCSEESSTPDADGGGDGTIEVPLAQVAKPKPNPWLAQEEYSITHFNSAQTDAFSSAVKDGTFNIDLSKCQMTWSGPVNLMTLASTSPNYMWGMSSDRVSYLDISDGKLERVAEAGLPGITMKTQEQLTRIIADHATYDELSKTVTDILGPAPQMSMANGNYVLCDKDNYAYTNAGQVMARYRLANPNNPKDGIMLDHQIRLTNFTFGSFTLVGATMTYDGHLVVAAQNGLLVLNRALTTIEDSYPLPSDQILTNSICIDENGGVYVASNSRTPGGKGLMQKLICKDGKISTSQADGAWQAYYDGGPQAPCIKLGHGTGSTPTLMGFGQDKDKLVVITDGSKRMKLVAFWRDEIPSDAQQVAGYDKRIAGVHEVTCGLGTSTEWIQSEQSVVVGGYDAFVVNNINVTNQEINDKIIGVIAIGPIVKGPQGAECVRWNTKEKKWESKWTRSDVSSVSMIPAVSIKSEMVFVCGWNDASGWEVTGLDWKSGATRHRSILGKNNRANGAYAIIQYLANGDLLFNSVAGPIRVKY
;
A
#
# COMPACT_ATOMS: atom_id res chain seq x y z
N MET A 1 47.24 -57.38 -40.53
CA MET A 1 46.97 -58.82 -40.34
C MET A 1 45.78 -58.90 -39.35
N GLN A 2 44.71 -59.50 -39.93
CA GLN A 2 43.79 -60.45 -39.26
C GLN A 2 42.96 -59.89 -38.10
N LYS A 3 41.68 -60.05 -37.98
CA LYS A 3 40.53 -60.65 -38.74
C LYS A 3 39.34 -60.30 -37.82
N ILE A 4 38.30 -59.71 -38.32
CA ILE A 4 36.92 -60.19 -38.56
C ILE A 4 36.51 -61.31 -37.60
N TYR A 5 35.45 -61.08 -36.79
CA TYR A 5 34.29 -61.97 -36.75
C TYR A 5 33.02 -61.20 -36.36
N LEU A 6 32.09 -61.31 -37.28
CA LEU A 6 30.67 -60.94 -37.21
C LEU A 6 29.94 -62.01 -36.38
N TYR A 7 29.03 -61.65 -35.51
CA TYR A 7 27.87 -62.46 -35.21
C TYR A 7 26.61 -61.62 -35.12
N LEU A 8 25.76 -61.81 -36.11
CA LEU A 8 24.36 -61.51 -36.10
C LEU A 8 23.65 -62.44 -35.12
N MET A 9 22.81 -61.91 -34.24
CA MET A 9 21.60 -62.58 -33.83
C MET A 9 20.50 -61.52 -33.66
N ALA A 10 19.49 -61.63 -34.51
CA ALA A 10 18.25 -60.92 -34.42
C ALA A 10 17.37 -61.57 -33.34
N CYS A 11 16.72 -60.75 -32.53
CA CYS A 11 15.43 -61.10 -31.94
C CYS A 11 14.68 -59.82 -31.54
N ALA A 12 13.62 -59.64 -32.25
CA ALA A 12 12.28 -59.14 -31.86
C ALA A 12 12.12 -57.95 -30.92
N MET A 13 11.66 -56.88 -31.54
CA MET A 13 10.54 -56.00 -31.10
C MET A 13 10.29 -55.78 -29.61
N GLY A 14 10.53 -54.56 -29.24
CA GLY A 14 10.00 -53.87 -28.10
C GLY A 14 10.26 -52.39 -28.26
N ALA A 15 9.46 -51.72 -29.12
CA ALA A 15 9.46 -50.26 -29.18
C ALA A 15 8.91 -49.73 -27.85
N MET A 16 9.78 -49.44 -26.91
CA MET A 16 9.49 -48.49 -25.81
C MET A 16 9.96 -47.13 -26.27
N SER A 17 9.01 -46.35 -26.73
CA SER A 17 9.15 -44.92 -26.86
C SER A 17 9.43 -44.34 -25.45
N LEU A 18 10.67 -43.96 -25.20
CA LEU A 18 10.98 -43.02 -24.13
C LEU A 18 10.39 -41.68 -24.54
N ALA A 19 9.13 -41.50 -24.17
CA ALA A 19 8.55 -40.17 -24.02
C ALA A 19 9.30 -39.50 -22.89
N SER A 20 10.21 -38.58 -23.27
CA SER A 20 10.68 -37.51 -22.40
C SER A 20 9.45 -36.72 -21.99
N CYS A 21 8.89 -37.02 -20.83
CA CYS A 21 8.00 -36.10 -20.14
C CYS A 21 8.87 -34.92 -19.68
N SER A 22 9.00 -33.91 -20.53
CA SER A 22 9.07 -32.58 -20.02
C SER A 22 7.72 -32.34 -19.34
N GLU A 23 7.68 -32.39 -18.03
CA GLU A 23 6.64 -31.72 -17.28
C GLU A 23 6.78 -30.22 -17.58
N GLU A 24 6.21 -29.78 -18.71
CA GLU A 24 5.60 -28.49 -18.76
C GLU A 24 4.56 -28.50 -17.66
N SER A 25 4.86 -27.85 -16.53
CA SER A 25 3.84 -27.41 -15.61
C SER A 25 2.97 -26.42 -16.40
N SER A 26 1.99 -26.95 -17.11
CA SER A 26 0.82 -26.17 -17.49
C SER A 26 0.16 -25.76 -16.17
N THR A 27 0.54 -24.60 -15.65
CA THR A 27 -0.39 -23.82 -14.87
C THR A 27 -1.65 -23.76 -15.73
N PRO A 28 -2.81 -24.17 -15.21
CA PRO A 28 -4.04 -23.90 -15.91
C PRO A 28 -4.06 -22.37 -16.06
N ASP A 29 -4.04 -21.91 -17.30
CA ASP A 29 -4.48 -20.55 -17.58
C ASP A 29 -5.83 -20.45 -16.88
N ALA A 30 -5.92 -19.57 -15.88
CA ALA A 30 -7.15 -19.24 -15.21
C ALA A 30 -8.02 -18.46 -16.21
N ASP A 31 -8.54 -19.15 -17.20
CA ASP A 31 -9.42 -18.63 -18.27
C ASP A 31 -10.88 -18.52 -17.78
N GLY A 32 -11.10 -18.61 -16.48
CA GLY A 32 -12.37 -18.35 -15.85
C GLY A 32 -12.41 -16.94 -15.31
N GLY A 33 -12.98 -16.00 -16.05
CA GLY A 33 -13.36 -14.71 -15.51
C GLY A 33 -14.12 -14.94 -14.20
N GLY A 34 -13.57 -14.40 -13.08
CA GLY A 34 -14.13 -14.63 -11.75
C GLY A 34 -15.61 -14.21 -11.74
N ASP A 35 -16.47 -15.16 -11.51
CA ASP A 35 -17.87 -14.90 -11.18
C ASP A 35 -17.93 -14.63 -9.69
N GLY A 36 -18.06 -13.36 -9.28
CA GLY A 36 -18.14 -12.94 -7.87
C GLY A 36 -19.27 -13.61 -7.06
N THR A 37 -20.08 -14.46 -7.69
CA THR A 37 -21.09 -15.30 -7.01
C THR A 37 -20.47 -16.57 -6.40
N ILE A 38 -19.29 -16.99 -6.86
CA ILE A 38 -18.59 -18.19 -6.39
C ILE A 38 -17.32 -17.76 -5.66
N GLU A 39 -17.14 -18.26 -4.45
CA GLU A 39 -15.91 -18.06 -3.71
C GLU A 39 -14.80 -18.96 -4.27
N VAL A 40 -13.78 -18.35 -4.83
CA VAL A 40 -12.58 -19.04 -5.30
C VAL A 40 -11.39 -18.75 -4.37
N PRO A 41 -10.45 -19.70 -4.19
CA PRO A 41 -9.22 -19.43 -3.44
C PRO A 41 -8.46 -18.22 -4.00
N LEU A 42 -7.87 -17.40 -3.14
CA LEU A 42 -7.12 -16.21 -3.57
C LEU A 42 -5.96 -16.53 -4.52
N ALA A 43 -5.41 -17.73 -4.46
CA ALA A 43 -4.37 -18.18 -5.39
C ALA A 43 -4.87 -18.32 -6.85
N GLN A 44 -6.18 -18.43 -7.05
CA GLN A 44 -6.84 -18.63 -8.36
C GLN A 44 -7.47 -17.33 -8.91
N VAL A 45 -7.51 -16.25 -8.12
CA VAL A 45 -8.05 -14.98 -8.61
C VAL A 45 -7.07 -14.30 -9.57
N ALA A 46 -7.60 -13.58 -10.53
CA ALA A 46 -6.79 -12.78 -11.45
C ALA A 46 -6.00 -11.71 -10.68
N LYS A 47 -4.77 -11.47 -11.12
CA LYS A 47 -3.83 -10.54 -10.49
C LYS A 47 -3.60 -9.32 -11.37
N PRO A 48 -3.21 -8.17 -10.78
CA PRO A 48 -2.73 -7.05 -11.56
C PRO A 48 -1.56 -7.47 -12.47
N LYS A 49 -1.54 -6.96 -13.69
CA LYS A 49 -0.40 -7.16 -14.58
C LYS A 49 0.86 -6.54 -13.94
N PRO A 50 1.99 -7.25 -13.87
CA PRO A 50 3.24 -6.67 -13.38
C PRO A 50 3.67 -5.46 -14.21
N ASN A 51 4.09 -4.39 -13.54
CA ASN A 51 4.61 -3.22 -14.23
C ASN A 51 6.07 -3.48 -14.65
N PRO A 52 6.42 -3.46 -15.96
CA PRO A 52 7.74 -3.84 -16.44
C PRO A 52 8.84 -2.84 -16.05
N TRP A 53 8.47 -1.67 -15.54
CA TRP A 53 9.41 -0.62 -15.15
C TRP A 53 9.69 -0.58 -13.64
N LEU A 54 8.94 -1.32 -12.84
CA LEU A 54 9.22 -1.50 -11.41
C LEU A 54 10.16 -2.69 -11.20
N ALA A 55 10.82 -2.75 -10.05
CA ALA A 55 11.52 -3.96 -9.61
C ALA A 55 10.52 -5.14 -9.60
N GLN A 56 10.93 -6.27 -10.13
CA GLN A 56 10.02 -7.41 -10.33
C GLN A 56 9.77 -8.21 -9.06
N GLU A 57 10.54 -7.95 -8.03
CA GLU A 57 10.30 -8.51 -6.70
C GLU A 57 9.04 -7.90 -6.06
N GLU A 58 8.42 -8.62 -5.17
CA GLU A 58 7.28 -8.14 -4.39
C GLU A 58 7.65 -6.88 -3.58
N TYR A 59 6.71 -5.96 -3.39
CA TYR A 59 6.90 -4.68 -2.68
C TYR A 59 7.72 -3.60 -3.41
N SER A 60 7.71 -3.58 -4.72
CA SER A 60 8.47 -2.60 -5.51
C SER A 60 7.95 -1.16 -5.43
N ILE A 61 6.75 -0.97 -4.92
CA ILE A 61 6.07 0.32 -4.75
C ILE A 61 5.21 0.29 -3.48
N THR A 62 4.91 1.45 -2.92
CA THR A 62 3.90 1.60 -1.86
C THR A 62 2.59 0.90 -2.27
N HIS A 63 1.94 0.17 -1.36
CA HIS A 63 0.78 -0.70 -1.62
C HIS A 63 1.06 -1.86 -2.59
N PHE A 64 2.33 -2.27 -2.72
CA PHE A 64 2.88 -3.50 -3.30
C PHE A 64 2.88 -3.57 -4.82
N ASN A 65 1.89 -3.02 -5.51
CA ASN A 65 1.79 -3.05 -6.97
C ASN A 65 1.09 -1.80 -7.52
N SER A 66 1.15 -1.59 -8.82
CA SER A 66 0.56 -0.40 -9.48
C SER A 66 -0.94 -0.25 -9.28
N ALA A 67 -1.67 -1.34 -9.04
CA ALA A 67 -3.10 -1.36 -8.76
C ALA A 67 -3.42 -1.08 -7.28
N GLN A 68 -2.41 -0.99 -6.41
CA GLN A 68 -2.50 -0.65 -4.98
C GLN A 68 -3.35 -1.65 -4.17
N THR A 69 -3.23 -2.96 -4.45
CA THR A 69 -4.13 -3.98 -3.87
C THR A 69 -3.82 -4.35 -2.43
N ASP A 70 -2.63 -4.03 -1.92
CA ASP A 70 -2.12 -4.48 -0.62
C ASP A 70 -2.12 -6.01 -0.46
N ALA A 71 -1.94 -6.74 -1.57
CA ALA A 71 -1.90 -8.19 -1.61
C ALA A 71 -0.47 -8.69 -1.86
N PHE A 72 -0.05 -9.68 -1.08
CA PHE A 72 1.28 -10.30 -1.17
C PHE A 72 1.20 -11.83 -1.25
N SER A 73 2.26 -12.48 -1.74
CA SER A 73 2.27 -13.91 -2.06
C SER A 73 2.75 -14.82 -0.93
N SER A 74 3.50 -14.30 0.05
CA SER A 74 4.13 -15.09 1.10
C SER A 74 3.13 -15.81 1.99
N ALA A 75 3.45 -17.05 2.38
CA ALA A 75 2.68 -17.78 3.38
C ALA A 75 3.04 -17.30 4.80
N VAL A 76 2.04 -17.18 5.65
CA VAL A 76 2.19 -16.83 7.07
C VAL A 76 1.62 -17.95 7.93
N LYS A 77 2.32 -18.29 9.02
CA LYS A 77 1.91 -19.36 9.93
C LYS A 77 0.67 -18.97 10.73
N ASP A 78 -0.22 -19.93 10.93
CA ASP A 78 -1.29 -19.84 11.93
C ASP A 78 -0.72 -19.96 13.34
N GLY A 79 -1.38 -19.32 14.30
CA GLY A 79 -1.02 -19.45 15.72
C GLY A 79 -0.90 -18.11 16.46
N THR A 80 -0.65 -18.20 17.76
CA THR A 80 -0.37 -17.04 18.63
C THR A 80 1.07 -17.07 19.08
N PHE A 81 1.79 -15.98 18.80
CA PHE A 81 3.22 -15.83 19.05
C PHE A 81 3.45 -14.64 19.98
N ASN A 82 4.08 -14.90 21.14
CA ASN A 82 4.55 -13.83 22.03
C ASN A 82 5.96 -13.45 21.61
N ILE A 83 6.13 -12.25 21.08
CA ILE A 83 7.37 -11.78 20.48
C ILE A 83 8.18 -10.99 21.51
N ASP A 84 9.37 -11.44 21.79
CA ASP A 84 10.35 -10.68 22.55
C ASP A 84 11.15 -9.77 21.60
N LEU A 85 10.77 -8.51 21.53
CA LEU A 85 11.42 -7.53 20.64
C LEU A 85 12.92 -7.33 20.96
N SER A 86 13.38 -7.65 22.17
CA SER A 86 14.79 -7.55 22.52
C SER A 86 15.65 -8.58 21.81
N LYS A 87 15.07 -9.68 21.36
CA LYS A 87 15.71 -10.76 20.60
C LYS A 87 15.54 -10.60 19.07
N CYS A 88 14.73 -9.65 18.64
CA CYS A 88 14.52 -9.39 17.22
C CYS A 88 15.64 -8.52 16.65
N GLN A 89 16.01 -8.78 15.41
CA GLN A 89 16.90 -7.89 14.68
C GLN A 89 16.16 -6.62 14.31
N MET A 90 16.82 -5.49 14.46
CA MET A 90 16.27 -4.16 14.14
C MET A 90 17.37 -3.25 13.62
N THR A 91 17.01 -2.38 12.68
CA THR A 91 17.85 -1.28 12.24
C THR A 91 17.23 0.07 12.60
N TRP A 92 18.05 1.06 12.90
CA TRP A 92 17.65 2.44 13.12
C TRP A 92 17.72 3.19 11.77
N SER A 93 16.58 3.30 11.09
CA SER A 93 16.53 3.78 9.69
C SER A 93 15.75 5.09 9.52
N GLY A 94 15.63 5.88 10.58
CA GLY A 94 14.99 7.19 10.58
C GLY A 94 13.59 7.19 11.18
N PRO A 95 13.03 8.40 11.43
CA PRO A 95 11.71 8.54 12.01
C PRO A 95 10.65 8.22 10.97
N VAL A 96 9.56 7.62 11.43
CA VAL A 96 8.42 7.29 10.56
C VAL A 96 8.90 6.55 9.31
N ASN A 97 9.39 5.34 9.50
CA ASN A 97 9.79 4.50 8.39
C ASN A 97 8.56 3.86 7.77
N LEU A 98 8.01 4.52 6.77
CA LEU A 98 6.75 4.14 6.14
C LEU A 98 6.90 2.91 5.25
N MET A 99 8.09 2.68 4.65
CA MET A 99 8.24 1.63 3.66
C MET A 99 9.62 0.98 3.65
N THR A 100 9.63 -0.34 3.58
CA THR A 100 10.70 -1.10 2.96
C THR A 100 10.26 -1.56 1.59
N LEU A 101 11.09 -1.30 0.58
CA LEU A 101 10.80 -1.66 -0.82
C LEU A 101 11.71 -2.78 -1.29
N ALA A 102 11.21 -3.58 -2.21
CA ALA A 102 12.02 -4.55 -2.91
C ALA A 102 13.19 -3.85 -3.64
N SER A 103 14.34 -4.48 -3.57
CA SER A 103 15.45 -4.24 -4.49
C SER A 103 15.29 -5.16 -5.71
N THR A 104 16.10 -4.97 -6.75
CA THR A 104 16.22 -5.94 -7.85
C THR A 104 16.97 -7.21 -7.44
N SER A 105 17.41 -7.31 -6.19
CA SER A 105 18.01 -8.50 -5.59
C SER A 105 17.13 -9.00 -4.44
N PRO A 106 16.74 -10.28 -4.41
CA PRO A 106 15.90 -10.83 -3.33
C PRO A 106 16.59 -10.86 -1.96
N ASN A 107 17.89 -10.62 -1.91
CA ASN A 107 18.68 -10.58 -0.67
C ASN A 107 18.71 -9.20 0.00
N TYR A 108 18.19 -8.17 -0.68
CA TYR A 108 18.26 -6.79 -0.20
C TYR A 108 16.92 -6.08 -0.35
N MET A 109 16.72 -5.08 0.50
CA MET A 109 15.59 -4.15 0.39
C MET A 109 16.06 -2.69 0.56
N TRP A 110 15.36 -1.78 -0.09
CA TRP A 110 15.47 -0.36 0.20
C TRP A 110 14.61 -0.01 1.43
N GLY A 111 15.16 0.72 2.39
CA GLY A 111 14.42 1.33 3.50
C GLY A 111 14.22 2.82 3.23
N MET A 112 12.97 3.28 3.24
CA MET A 112 12.61 4.68 2.98
C MET A 112 11.98 5.29 4.22
N SER A 113 12.59 6.32 4.76
CA SER A 113 12.04 7.10 5.87
C SER A 113 11.93 8.58 5.50
N SER A 114 11.40 9.37 6.42
CA SER A 114 11.22 10.80 6.21
C SER A 114 12.51 11.62 6.26
N ASP A 115 13.65 11.02 6.60
CA ASP A 115 14.94 11.73 6.64
C ASP A 115 16.08 11.06 5.86
N ARG A 116 15.91 9.78 5.46
CA ARG A 116 16.99 9.01 4.79
C ARG A 116 16.48 7.88 3.93
N VAL A 117 17.38 7.41 3.08
CA VAL A 117 17.29 6.17 2.32
C VAL A 117 18.32 5.21 2.88
N SER A 118 17.94 3.95 3.08
CA SER A 118 18.81 2.87 3.58
C SER A 118 18.79 1.69 2.62
N TYR A 119 19.85 0.88 2.62
CA TYR A 119 19.89 -0.40 1.92
C TYR A 119 20.12 -1.51 2.93
N LEU A 120 19.23 -2.50 2.94
CA LEU A 120 19.09 -3.50 3.99
C LEU A 120 19.44 -4.89 3.44
N ASP A 121 20.40 -5.58 4.05
CA ASP A 121 20.65 -7.01 3.82
C ASP A 121 19.62 -7.82 4.62
N ILE A 122 18.80 -8.58 3.91
CA ILE A 122 17.79 -9.49 4.48
C ILE A 122 18.13 -10.97 4.23
N SER A 123 19.28 -11.26 3.64
CA SER A 123 19.72 -12.63 3.36
C SER A 123 19.90 -13.45 4.65
N ASP A 124 19.74 -14.77 4.54
CA ASP A 124 20.05 -15.72 5.63
C ASP A 124 19.43 -15.36 6.99
N GLY A 125 18.25 -14.75 6.97
CA GLY A 125 17.56 -14.33 8.18
C GLY A 125 18.14 -13.09 8.85
N LYS A 126 18.97 -12.29 8.16
CA LYS A 126 19.49 -11.00 8.64
C LYS A 126 18.47 -9.89 8.49
N LEU A 127 18.74 -8.80 9.18
CA LEU A 127 18.22 -7.46 8.91
C LEU A 127 19.34 -6.49 9.30
N GLU A 128 20.21 -6.20 8.35
CA GLU A 128 21.38 -5.35 8.55
C GLU A 128 21.35 -4.15 7.59
N ARG A 129 21.49 -2.94 8.10
CA ARG A 129 21.67 -1.78 7.26
C ARG A 129 23.11 -1.72 6.76
N VAL A 130 23.31 -1.95 5.46
CA VAL A 130 24.64 -1.99 4.83
C VAL A 130 25.06 -0.63 4.26
N ALA A 131 24.09 0.24 3.96
CA ALA A 131 24.35 1.62 3.50
C ALA A 131 23.18 2.54 3.86
N GLU A 132 23.46 3.85 3.94
CA GLU A 132 22.43 4.88 4.08
C GLU A 132 22.88 6.19 3.42
N ALA A 133 21.91 7.04 3.04
CA ALA A 133 22.10 8.41 2.56
C ALA A 133 20.94 9.30 3.03
N GLY A 134 21.24 10.56 3.38
CA GLY A 134 20.23 11.53 3.79
C GLY A 134 19.37 12.00 2.61
N LEU A 135 18.15 12.46 2.91
CA LEU A 135 17.30 13.14 1.93
C LEU A 135 17.80 14.57 1.67
N PRO A 136 17.61 15.13 0.47
CA PRO A 136 18.10 16.45 0.12
C PRO A 136 17.57 17.55 1.07
N GLY A 137 18.48 18.21 1.76
CA GLY A 137 18.15 19.31 2.68
C GLY A 137 17.53 18.89 4.01
N ILE A 138 17.44 17.60 4.31
CA ILE A 138 16.87 17.06 5.55
C ILE A 138 17.99 16.56 6.46
N THR A 139 17.95 16.96 7.73
CA THR A 139 18.91 16.48 8.73
C THR A 139 18.46 15.13 9.30
N MET A 140 19.32 14.13 9.17
CA MET A 140 19.09 12.79 9.72
C MET A 140 19.02 12.83 11.24
N LYS A 141 18.04 12.14 11.81
CA LYS A 141 17.88 11.97 13.27
C LYS A 141 18.83 10.90 13.78
N THR A 142 19.39 11.14 14.96
CA THR A 142 20.29 10.18 15.62
C THR A 142 19.50 9.03 16.23
N GLN A 143 20.18 7.92 16.51
CA GLN A 143 19.58 6.79 17.22
C GLN A 143 19.04 7.22 18.59
N GLU A 144 19.74 8.10 19.31
CA GLU A 144 19.29 8.62 20.60
C GLU A 144 17.96 9.37 20.46
N GLN A 145 17.84 10.26 19.45
CA GLN A 145 16.60 10.97 19.16
C GLN A 145 15.45 10.01 18.84
N LEU A 146 15.70 8.99 18.01
CA LEU A 146 14.69 7.97 17.68
C LEU A 146 14.29 7.16 18.91
N THR A 147 15.25 6.80 19.77
CA THR A 147 14.97 6.08 21.02
C THR A 147 14.05 6.89 21.94
N ARG A 148 14.23 8.22 22.01
CA ARG A 148 13.36 9.10 22.77
C ARG A 148 11.94 9.17 22.22
N ILE A 149 11.75 9.16 20.89
CA ILE A 149 10.41 9.16 20.27
C ILE A 149 9.63 7.90 20.64
N ILE A 150 10.28 6.73 20.63
CA ILE A 150 9.63 5.43 20.91
C ILE A 150 9.64 5.04 22.39
N ALA A 151 10.21 5.86 23.26
CA ALA A 151 10.16 5.64 24.70
C ALA A 151 8.72 5.67 25.21
N ASP A 152 8.47 5.03 26.36
CA ASP A 152 7.18 5.10 27.03
C ASP A 152 6.95 6.51 27.54
N HIS A 153 5.78 7.09 27.23
CA HIS A 153 5.33 8.39 27.70
C HIS A 153 4.04 8.19 28.49
N ALA A 154 3.95 8.82 29.64
CA ALA A 154 2.78 8.66 30.50
C ALA A 154 1.57 9.50 30.01
N THR A 155 1.84 10.61 29.33
CA THR A 155 0.82 11.55 28.87
C THR A 155 1.05 12.00 27.43
N TYR A 156 -0.01 12.50 26.81
CA TYR A 156 0.06 13.11 25.47
C TYR A 156 1.00 14.32 25.45
N ASP A 157 1.02 15.14 26.50
CA ASP A 157 1.87 16.34 26.58
C ASP A 157 3.35 15.99 26.61
N GLU A 158 3.74 14.96 27.37
CA GLU A 158 5.13 14.47 27.38
C GLU A 158 5.57 13.96 26.01
N LEU A 159 4.72 13.15 25.35
CA LEU A 159 4.96 12.68 24.01
C LEU A 159 5.06 13.84 23.02
N SER A 160 4.07 14.75 23.05
CA SER A 160 4.01 15.91 22.16
C SER A 160 5.25 16.79 22.29
N LYS A 161 5.67 17.06 23.52
CA LYS A 161 6.90 17.81 23.79
C LYS A 161 8.13 17.10 23.20
N THR A 162 8.29 15.81 23.47
CA THR A 162 9.44 15.03 22.98
C THR A 162 9.49 15.00 21.45
N VAL A 163 8.36 14.72 20.81
CA VAL A 163 8.28 14.65 19.34
C VAL A 163 8.54 16.02 18.72
N THR A 164 7.96 17.09 19.29
CA THR A 164 8.16 18.47 18.80
C THR A 164 9.61 18.94 18.98
N ASP A 165 10.24 18.62 20.09
CA ASP A 165 11.66 18.95 20.35
C ASP A 165 12.59 18.29 19.30
N ILE A 166 12.23 17.11 18.82
CA ILE A 166 13.06 16.33 17.89
C ILE A 166 12.71 16.61 16.42
N LEU A 167 11.43 16.65 16.07
CA LEU A 167 10.95 16.76 14.70
C LEU A 167 10.54 18.19 14.30
N GLY A 168 10.51 19.13 15.25
CA GLY A 168 10.12 20.53 15.03
C GLY A 168 8.66 20.80 15.43
N PRO A 169 8.21 22.06 15.33
CA PRO A 169 6.92 22.52 15.83
C PRO A 169 5.71 21.99 15.06
N ALA A 170 5.92 21.42 13.88
CA ALA A 170 4.88 20.79 13.06
C ALA A 170 5.37 19.43 12.55
N PRO A 171 5.39 18.39 13.40
CA PRO A 171 5.94 17.08 13.05
C PRO A 171 5.33 16.49 11.78
N GLN A 172 4.02 16.59 11.58
CA GLN A 172 3.34 16.13 10.38
C GLN A 172 3.91 16.74 9.10
N MET A 173 4.18 18.06 9.10
CA MET A 173 4.75 18.75 7.94
C MET A 173 6.22 18.40 7.74
N SER A 174 6.98 18.29 8.83
CA SER A 174 8.41 17.93 8.80
C SER A 174 8.65 16.51 8.30
N MET A 175 7.67 15.62 8.54
CA MET A 175 7.73 14.22 8.16
C MET A 175 6.96 13.88 6.87
N ALA A 176 6.50 14.89 6.13
CA ALA A 176 5.83 14.72 4.83
C ALA A 176 6.80 14.35 3.69
N ASN A 177 7.83 13.56 4.00
CA ASN A 177 8.86 13.11 3.07
C ASN A 177 8.85 11.58 3.02
N GLY A 178 9.19 11.00 1.89
CA GLY A 178 9.36 9.55 1.75
C GLY A 178 8.06 8.74 1.90
N ASN A 179 6.89 9.36 1.74
CA ASN A 179 5.61 8.71 2.02
C ASN A 179 5.18 7.74 0.93
N TYR A 180 5.39 8.12 -0.33
CA TYR A 180 5.06 7.28 -1.48
C TYR A 180 6.31 7.11 -2.33
N VAL A 181 6.80 5.91 -2.35
CA VAL A 181 8.13 5.54 -2.80
C VAL A 181 8.05 4.34 -3.73
N LEU A 182 9.02 4.21 -4.60
CA LEU A 182 9.11 3.05 -5.48
C LEU A 182 10.57 2.70 -5.83
N CYS A 183 10.79 1.47 -6.23
CA CYS A 183 12.05 0.98 -6.80
C CYS A 183 11.80 0.52 -8.24
N ASP A 184 12.62 1.01 -9.18
CA ASP A 184 12.48 0.63 -10.58
C ASP A 184 13.30 -0.63 -10.96
N LYS A 185 13.08 -1.11 -12.18
CA LYS A 185 13.73 -2.31 -12.74
C LYS A 185 15.26 -2.26 -12.80
N ASP A 186 15.84 -1.08 -12.69
CA ASP A 186 17.30 -0.86 -12.71
C ASP A 186 17.84 -0.56 -11.29
N ASN A 187 17.05 -0.85 -10.25
CA ASN A 187 17.38 -0.66 -8.84
C ASN A 187 17.56 0.80 -8.41
N TYR A 188 16.93 1.74 -9.11
CA TYR A 188 16.82 3.11 -8.63
C TYR A 188 15.65 3.25 -7.67
N ALA A 189 15.90 3.89 -6.55
CA ALA A 189 14.89 4.18 -5.53
C ALA A 189 14.45 5.64 -5.63
N TYR A 190 13.13 5.88 -5.68
CA TYR A 190 12.53 7.20 -5.84
C TYR A 190 11.81 7.60 -4.57
N THR A 191 12.04 8.83 -4.12
CA THR A 191 11.42 9.40 -2.92
C THR A 191 11.32 10.92 -3.05
N ASN A 192 10.62 11.57 -2.11
CA ASN A 192 10.55 13.01 -2.05
C ASN A 192 11.18 13.58 -0.78
N ALA A 193 11.68 14.82 -0.90
CA ALA A 193 12.06 15.68 0.21
C ALA A 193 11.38 17.04 0.00
N GLY A 194 10.28 17.30 0.68
CA GLY A 194 9.41 18.43 0.39
C GLY A 194 8.96 18.44 -1.07
N GLN A 195 9.28 19.48 -1.81
CA GLN A 195 8.99 19.63 -3.23
C GLN A 195 10.11 19.14 -4.16
N VAL A 196 11.05 18.37 -3.65
CA VAL A 196 12.12 17.76 -4.45
C VAL A 196 11.80 16.29 -4.65
N MET A 197 11.71 15.84 -5.90
CA MET A 197 11.80 14.41 -6.21
C MET A 197 13.27 14.03 -6.36
N ALA A 198 13.65 12.94 -5.72
CA ALA A 198 15.02 12.45 -5.68
C ALA A 198 15.07 10.97 -6.09
N ARG A 199 16.12 10.61 -6.83
CA ARG A 199 16.42 9.26 -7.27
C ARG A 199 17.78 8.84 -6.72
N TYR A 200 17.80 7.69 -6.06
CA TYR A 200 18.99 7.12 -5.44
C TYR A 200 19.39 5.82 -6.13
N ARG A 201 20.69 5.50 -6.07
CA ARG A 201 21.25 4.23 -6.50
C ARG A 201 22.39 3.79 -5.59
N LEU A 202 22.79 2.56 -5.68
CA LEU A 202 24.03 2.10 -5.07
C LEU A 202 25.24 2.78 -5.76
N ALA A 203 26.24 3.15 -4.98
CA ALA A 203 27.51 3.66 -5.50
C ALA A 203 28.21 2.59 -6.35
N ASN A 204 28.14 1.32 -5.89
CA ASN A 204 28.64 0.15 -6.57
C ASN A 204 27.57 -0.96 -6.51
N PRO A 205 26.90 -1.32 -7.62
CA PRO A 205 25.89 -2.38 -7.64
C PRO A 205 26.43 -3.75 -7.18
N ASN A 206 27.73 -4.01 -7.33
CA ASN A 206 28.34 -5.27 -6.95
C ASN A 206 28.79 -5.31 -5.48
N ASN A 207 28.88 -4.17 -4.82
CA ASN A 207 29.21 -4.07 -3.40
C ASN A 207 28.37 -2.99 -2.71
N PRO A 208 27.20 -3.33 -2.15
CA PRO A 208 26.32 -2.35 -1.51
C PRO A 208 26.96 -1.57 -0.36
N LYS A 209 28.03 -2.12 0.27
CA LYS A 209 28.76 -1.45 1.36
C LYS A 209 29.54 -0.21 0.91
N ASP A 210 29.74 -0.04 -0.40
CA ASP A 210 30.36 1.17 -0.94
C ASP A 210 29.43 2.42 -0.88
N GLY A 211 28.16 2.20 -0.45
CA GLY A 211 27.25 3.29 -0.10
C GLY A 211 26.12 3.54 -1.10
N ILE A 212 25.31 4.53 -0.80
CA ILE A 212 24.19 5.03 -1.61
C ILE A 212 24.55 6.41 -2.14
N MET A 213 24.25 6.67 -3.41
CA MET A 213 24.41 7.96 -4.05
C MET A 213 23.07 8.56 -4.44
N LEU A 214 22.91 9.85 -4.21
CA LEU A 214 21.89 10.66 -4.89
C LEU A 214 22.29 10.73 -6.37
N ASP A 215 21.53 10.05 -7.22
CA ASP A 215 21.80 9.98 -8.66
C ASP A 215 21.30 11.25 -9.37
N HIS A 216 20.03 11.59 -9.11
CA HIS A 216 19.41 12.80 -9.65
C HIS A 216 18.33 13.35 -8.72
N GLN A 217 18.07 14.66 -8.85
CA GLN A 217 16.96 15.31 -8.17
C GLN A 217 16.39 16.42 -9.03
N ILE A 218 15.10 16.66 -8.90
CA ILE A 218 14.41 17.76 -9.58
C ILE A 218 13.52 18.48 -8.58
N ARG A 219 13.63 19.82 -8.56
CA ARG A 219 12.76 20.66 -7.74
C ARG A 219 11.48 20.99 -8.51
N LEU A 220 10.37 20.67 -7.91
CA LEU A 220 9.03 20.84 -8.49
C LEU A 220 8.42 22.17 -8.00
N THR A 221 9.02 23.27 -8.39
CA THR A 221 8.54 24.65 -8.10
C THR A 221 8.14 25.33 -9.39
N ASN A 222 7.32 26.39 -9.28
CA ASN A 222 6.90 27.23 -10.42
C ASN A 222 5.93 26.57 -11.40
N PHE A 223 5.02 25.70 -10.91
CA PHE A 223 3.93 25.19 -11.72
C PHE A 223 2.70 26.09 -11.66
N THR A 224 1.85 25.93 -12.69
CA THR A 224 0.63 26.72 -12.87
C THR A 224 -0.37 26.61 -11.72
N PHE A 225 -0.25 25.58 -10.88
CA PHE A 225 -1.14 25.35 -9.72
C PHE A 225 -0.54 25.80 -8.37
N GLY A 226 0.51 26.62 -8.37
CA GLY A 226 1.02 27.31 -7.18
C GLY A 226 1.80 26.44 -6.20
N SER A 227 1.84 26.83 -4.92
CA SER A 227 2.50 26.07 -3.85
C SER A 227 1.72 24.79 -3.54
N PHE A 228 2.44 23.66 -3.33
CA PHE A 228 1.85 22.34 -3.11
C PHE A 228 2.74 21.45 -2.26
N THR A 229 2.12 20.41 -1.66
CA THR A 229 2.81 19.27 -1.03
C THR A 229 2.69 18.06 -1.95
N LEU A 230 3.74 17.26 -2.06
CA LEU A 230 3.70 15.98 -2.76
C LEU A 230 2.99 14.95 -1.88
N VAL A 231 2.05 14.23 -2.48
CA VAL A 231 1.18 13.27 -1.78
C VAL A 231 1.15 11.89 -2.43
N GLY A 232 1.95 11.67 -3.46
CA GLY A 232 2.05 10.36 -4.10
C GLY A 232 3.03 10.32 -5.25
N ALA A 233 3.50 9.13 -5.59
CA ALA A 233 4.30 8.87 -6.78
C ALA A 233 4.04 7.44 -7.26
N THR A 234 4.00 7.25 -8.58
CA THR A 234 3.86 5.94 -9.21
C THR A 234 4.55 5.93 -10.57
N MET A 235 4.75 4.74 -11.15
CA MET A 235 5.43 4.57 -12.46
C MET A 235 4.42 4.01 -13.46
N THR A 236 4.29 4.67 -14.62
CA THR A 236 3.46 4.19 -15.72
C THR A 236 4.03 2.92 -16.35
N TYR A 237 3.21 2.18 -17.11
CA TYR A 237 3.65 0.96 -17.79
C TYR A 237 4.51 1.24 -19.04
N ASP A 238 4.70 2.48 -19.42
CA ASP A 238 5.64 2.97 -20.45
C ASP A 238 6.87 3.69 -19.87
N GLY A 239 6.99 3.75 -18.51
CA GLY A 239 8.22 4.13 -17.83
C GLY A 239 8.35 5.60 -17.45
N HIS A 240 7.25 6.33 -17.36
CA HIS A 240 7.20 7.71 -16.84
C HIS A 240 6.81 7.72 -15.36
N LEU A 241 7.34 8.65 -14.61
CA LEU A 241 6.98 8.86 -13.20
C LEU A 241 5.81 9.85 -13.13
N VAL A 242 4.68 9.42 -12.55
CA VAL A 242 3.56 10.31 -12.23
C VAL A 242 3.64 10.67 -10.76
N VAL A 243 3.76 11.97 -10.48
CA VAL A 243 3.84 12.51 -9.12
C VAL A 243 2.54 13.24 -8.82
N ALA A 244 1.90 12.82 -7.73
CA ALA A 244 0.70 13.45 -7.22
C ALA A 244 1.08 14.59 -6.24
N ALA A 245 0.58 15.77 -6.53
CA ALA A 245 0.65 16.95 -5.67
C ALA A 245 -0.75 17.34 -5.20
N GLN A 246 -0.86 18.07 -4.10
CA GLN A 246 -2.16 18.49 -3.56
C GLN A 246 -3.06 19.19 -4.60
N ASN A 247 -2.47 19.91 -5.55
CA ASN A 247 -3.19 20.74 -6.52
C ASN A 247 -3.19 20.17 -7.95
N GLY A 248 -2.59 18.99 -8.18
CA GLY A 248 -2.51 18.42 -9.52
C GLY A 248 -1.52 17.26 -9.65
N LEU A 249 -1.29 16.83 -10.87
CA LEU A 249 -0.32 15.81 -11.22
C LEU A 249 0.82 16.38 -12.06
N LEU A 250 1.99 15.77 -11.94
CA LEU A 250 3.16 16.04 -12.76
C LEU A 250 3.64 14.74 -13.38
N VAL A 251 4.01 14.76 -14.64
CA VAL A 251 4.66 13.64 -15.33
C VAL A 251 6.13 13.99 -15.53
N LEU A 252 7.00 13.10 -15.07
CA LEU A 252 8.44 13.26 -15.20
C LEU A 252 9.03 12.07 -15.96
N ASN A 253 10.10 12.32 -16.68
CA ASN A 253 10.88 11.22 -17.19
C ASN A 253 11.54 10.45 -16.04
N ARG A 254 11.81 9.17 -16.24
CA ARG A 254 12.40 8.28 -15.22
C ARG A 254 13.78 8.76 -14.72
N ALA A 255 14.51 9.52 -15.54
CA ALA A 255 15.80 10.10 -15.16
C ALA A 255 15.70 11.30 -14.22
N LEU A 256 14.51 11.84 -13.97
CA LEU A 256 14.25 13.08 -13.23
C LEU A 256 14.97 14.32 -13.79
N THR A 257 15.19 14.36 -15.12
CA THR A 257 15.81 15.50 -15.80
C THR A 257 14.78 16.45 -16.41
N THR A 258 13.55 15.98 -16.64
CA THR A 258 12.53 16.73 -17.36
C THR A 258 11.14 16.46 -16.76
N ILE A 259 10.37 17.54 -16.62
CA ILE A 259 8.92 17.47 -16.42
C ILE A 259 8.31 17.51 -17.80
N GLU A 260 7.56 16.45 -18.14
CA GLU A 260 7.06 16.22 -19.49
C GLU A 260 5.65 16.75 -19.67
N ASP A 261 4.87 16.73 -18.56
CA ASP A 261 3.51 17.26 -18.55
C ASP A 261 3.02 17.60 -17.14
N SER A 262 1.90 18.31 -17.05
CA SER A 262 1.23 18.64 -15.80
C SER A 262 -0.29 18.73 -15.99
N TYR A 263 -1.03 18.32 -14.96
CA TYR A 263 -2.47 18.39 -14.91
C TYR A 263 -2.92 19.09 -13.62
N PRO A 264 -3.49 20.30 -13.68
CA PRO A 264 -4.09 20.96 -12.51
C PRO A 264 -5.43 20.31 -12.17
N LEU A 265 -5.67 20.03 -10.88
CA LEU A 265 -7.01 19.67 -10.41
C LEU A 265 -8.00 20.84 -10.54
N PRO A 266 -9.31 20.59 -10.60
CA PRO A 266 -10.31 21.64 -10.41
C PRO A 266 -10.04 22.44 -9.13
N SER A 267 -10.25 23.75 -9.17
CA SER A 267 -9.84 24.69 -8.10
C SER A 267 -10.50 24.42 -6.74
N ASP A 268 -11.67 23.79 -6.74
CA ASP A 268 -12.41 23.37 -5.55
C ASP A 268 -11.97 22.02 -5.00
N GLN A 269 -11.02 21.33 -5.67
CA GLN A 269 -10.54 20.01 -5.31
C GLN A 269 -9.12 20.04 -4.73
N ILE A 270 -8.83 19.08 -3.86
CA ILE A 270 -7.50 18.87 -3.29
C ILE A 270 -7.20 17.36 -3.22
N LEU A 271 -6.00 16.97 -3.59
CA LEU A 271 -5.52 15.61 -3.43
C LEU A 271 -4.78 15.50 -2.09
N THR A 272 -5.14 14.49 -1.31
CA THR A 272 -4.57 14.30 0.04
C THR A 272 -3.91 12.93 0.21
N ASN A 273 -4.00 12.07 -0.81
CA ASN A 273 -3.40 10.74 -0.81
C ASN A 273 -2.91 10.37 -2.22
N SER A 274 -2.37 9.17 -2.37
CA SER A 274 -1.73 8.70 -3.59
C SER A 274 -2.73 8.33 -4.69
N ILE A 275 -2.23 7.78 -5.75
CA ILE A 275 -2.90 7.42 -6.99
C ILE A 275 -2.57 5.98 -7.35
N CYS A 276 -3.41 5.33 -8.16
CA CYS A 276 -3.09 4.03 -8.74
C CYS A 276 -3.11 4.08 -10.27
N ILE A 277 -2.53 3.08 -10.91
CA ILE A 277 -2.34 3.03 -12.38
C ILE A 277 -2.68 1.63 -12.88
N ASP A 278 -3.30 1.57 -14.09
CA ASP A 278 -3.47 0.34 -14.83
C ASP A 278 -2.50 0.21 -16.01
N GLU A 279 -2.46 -0.98 -16.59
CA GLU A 279 -1.60 -1.34 -17.72
C GLU A 279 -1.95 -0.67 -19.05
N ASN A 280 -3.10 0.01 -19.13
CA ASN A 280 -3.58 0.71 -20.32
C ASN A 280 -3.30 2.23 -20.26
N GLY A 281 -2.59 2.68 -19.22
CA GLY A 281 -2.25 4.08 -18.98
C GLY A 281 -3.31 4.85 -18.21
N GLY A 282 -4.30 4.17 -17.62
CA GLY A 282 -5.26 4.79 -16.71
C GLY A 282 -4.57 5.22 -15.42
N VAL A 283 -4.69 6.49 -15.05
CA VAL A 283 -4.25 7.08 -13.78
C VAL A 283 -5.48 7.47 -12.98
N TYR A 284 -5.66 6.86 -11.82
CA TYR A 284 -6.87 7.02 -11.00
C TYR A 284 -6.60 7.94 -9.82
N VAL A 285 -7.38 9.01 -9.75
CA VAL A 285 -7.19 10.13 -8.80
C VAL A 285 -8.49 10.36 -8.03
N ALA A 286 -8.46 10.17 -6.72
CA ALA A 286 -9.57 10.49 -5.84
C ALA A 286 -9.26 11.79 -5.08
N SER A 287 -9.76 12.91 -5.55
CA SER A 287 -9.62 14.20 -4.89
C SER A 287 -10.80 14.51 -3.97
N ASN A 288 -10.58 15.40 -3.02
CA ASN A 288 -11.56 15.79 -2.02
C ASN A 288 -11.97 17.24 -2.26
N SER A 289 -13.22 17.61 -1.88
CA SER A 289 -13.57 19.02 -1.84
C SER A 289 -12.71 19.78 -0.83
N ARG A 290 -12.33 21.02 -1.15
CA ARG A 290 -11.69 21.93 -0.19
C ARG A 290 -12.64 22.40 0.91
N THR A 291 -13.94 22.23 0.69
CA THR A 291 -14.98 22.62 1.62
C THR A 291 -15.63 21.38 2.24
N PRO A 292 -15.72 21.28 3.58
CA PRO A 292 -16.45 20.22 4.25
C PRO A 292 -17.90 20.12 3.74
N GLY A 293 -18.38 18.90 3.49
CA GLY A 293 -19.70 18.65 2.90
C GLY A 293 -19.76 18.77 1.38
N GLY A 294 -18.70 19.25 0.74
CA GLY A 294 -18.59 19.26 -0.72
C GLY A 294 -18.36 17.86 -1.29
N LYS A 295 -18.57 17.71 -2.60
CA LYS A 295 -18.36 16.43 -3.30
C LYS A 295 -16.87 16.18 -3.54
N GLY A 296 -16.42 14.96 -3.28
CA GLY A 296 -15.17 14.46 -3.80
C GLY A 296 -15.28 14.09 -5.28
N LEU A 297 -14.16 14.07 -5.99
CA LEU A 297 -14.10 13.79 -7.42
C LEU A 297 -13.17 12.60 -7.68
N MET A 298 -13.72 11.54 -8.25
CA MET A 298 -12.95 10.42 -8.78
C MET A 298 -12.71 10.64 -10.28
N GLN A 299 -11.46 10.56 -10.71
CA GLN A 299 -11.07 10.74 -12.11
C GLN A 299 -10.23 9.57 -12.59
N LYS A 300 -10.48 9.11 -13.81
CA LYS A 300 -9.54 8.36 -14.64
C LYS A 300 -8.97 9.33 -15.67
N LEU A 301 -7.69 9.59 -15.58
CA LEU A 301 -6.91 10.29 -16.60
C LEU A 301 -6.15 9.23 -17.41
N ILE A 302 -5.76 9.56 -18.62
CA ILE A 302 -4.92 8.66 -19.43
C ILE A 302 -3.54 9.28 -19.56
N CYS A 303 -2.52 8.55 -19.12
CA CYS A 303 -1.12 8.95 -19.26
C CYS A 303 -0.40 7.99 -20.22
N LYS A 304 0.02 8.51 -21.38
CA LYS A 304 0.78 7.78 -22.40
C LYS A 304 1.88 8.67 -22.98
N ASP A 305 3.03 8.07 -23.23
CA ASP A 305 4.20 8.78 -23.81
C ASP A 305 4.51 10.09 -23.06
N GLY A 306 4.37 10.07 -21.73
CA GLY A 306 4.62 11.21 -20.87
C GLY A 306 3.56 12.32 -20.93
N LYS A 307 2.39 12.09 -21.54
CA LYS A 307 1.30 13.07 -21.69
C LYS A 307 0.02 12.63 -21.01
N ILE A 308 -0.66 13.57 -20.35
CA ILE A 308 -1.95 13.37 -19.70
C ILE A 308 -3.08 13.81 -20.63
N SER A 309 -4.03 12.92 -20.87
CA SER A 309 -5.29 13.21 -21.55
C SER A 309 -6.46 13.13 -20.58
N THR A 310 -7.37 14.07 -20.70
CA THR A 310 -8.69 14.10 -20.04
C THR A 310 -9.83 13.76 -20.99
N SER A 311 -9.50 13.40 -22.24
CA SER A 311 -10.46 13.12 -23.31
C SER A 311 -11.19 11.79 -23.06
N GLN A 312 -12.51 11.82 -23.14
CA GLN A 312 -13.33 10.59 -23.11
C GLN A 312 -13.03 9.66 -24.29
N ALA A 313 -12.60 10.20 -25.43
CA ALA A 313 -12.20 9.41 -26.60
C ALA A 313 -10.95 8.56 -26.30
N ASP A 314 -10.10 9.00 -25.37
CA ASP A 314 -8.92 8.25 -24.92
C ASP A 314 -9.25 7.29 -23.77
N GLY A 315 -10.48 7.31 -23.25
CA GLY A 315 -10.94 6.48 -22.13
C GLY A 315 -10.92 7.18 -20.76
N ALA A 316 -10.68 8.50 -20.71
CA ALA A 316 -10.76 9.26 -19.47
C ALA A 316 -12.24 9.47 -19.05
N TRP A 317 -12.46 9.59 -17.74
CA TRP A 317 -13.78 9.88 -17.17
C TRP A 317 -13.66 10.52 -15.78
N GLN A 318 -14.76 11.07 -15.30
CA GLN A 318 -14.88 11.57 -13.92
C GLN A 318 -16.26 11.31 -13.35
N ALA A 319 -16.34 11.18 -12.02
CA ALA A 319 -17.59 11.04 -11.27
C ALA A 319 -17.45 11.59 -9.85
N TYR A 320 -18.49 12.23 -9.36
CA TYR A 320 -18.53 12.76 -7.99
C TYR A 320 -18.97 11.69 -6.99
N TYR A 321 -18.38 11.72 -5.81
CA TYR A 321 -18.74 10.89 -4.65
C TYR A 321 -18.99 11.75 -3.40
N ASP A 322 -19.49 11.15 -2.31
CA ASP A 322 -19.81 11.89 -1.09
C ASP A 322 -18.54 12.25 -0.32
N GLY A 323 -18.18 13.54 -0.28
CA GLY A 323 -17.03 14.03 0.46
C GLY A 323 -17.24 14.06 1.98
N GLY A 324 -18.50 14.18 2.41
CA GLY A 324 -18.88 14.16 3.83
C GLY A 324 -18.42 15.38 4.63
N PRO A 325 -18.81 15.47 5.88
CA PRO A 325 -18.37 16.55 6.78
C PRO A 325 -16.94 16.31 7.28
N GLN A 326 -16.31 17.35 7.83
CA GLN A 326 -15.05 17.21 8.54
C GLN A 326 -15.25 16.32 9.77
N ALA A 327 -14.46 15.26 9.89
CA ALA A 327 -14.42 14.46 11.11
C ALA A 327 -13.92 15.31 12.29
N PRO A 328 -14.43 15.07 13.52
CA PRO A 328 -13.99 15.80 14.73
C PRO A 328 -12.64 15.29 15.24
N CYS A 329 -11.70 15.07 14.34
CA CYS A 329 -10.35 14.60 14.61
C CYS A 329 -9.45 14.93 13.42
N ILE A 330 -8.15 14.73 13.56
CA ILE A 330 -7.23 14.90 12.44
C ILE A 330 -7.39 13.74 11.44
N LYS A 331 -7.83 14.08 10.23
CA LYS A 331 -7.88 13.21 9.07
C LYS A 331 -7.13 13.89 7.91
N LEU A 332 -6.56 13.10 7.01
CA LEU A 332 -5.83 13.59 5.82
C LEU A 332 -6.80 14.15 4.76
N GLY A 333 -7.55 15.19 5.11
CA GLY A 333 -8.53 15.85 4.24
C GLY A 333 -9.95 15.32 4.41
N HIS A 334 -10.87 15.93 3.66
CA HIS A 334 -12.25 15.49 3.54
C HIS A 334 -12.34 14.38 2.46
N GLY A 335 -13.46 13.67 2.39
CA GLY A 335 -13.65 12.62 1.40
C GLY A 335 -12.88 11.35 1.74
N THR A 336 -12.34 10.66 0.76
CA THR A 336 -11.75 9.33 0.94
C THR A 336 -10.54 9.34 1.89
N GLY A 337 -9.64 10.28 1.78
CA GLY A 337 -8.40 10.29 2.58
C GLY A 337 -7.49 9.06 2.36
N SER A 338 -7.81 8.17 1.41
CA SER A 338 -7.06 6.95 1.09
C SER A 338 -6.71 6.85 -0.40
N THR A 339 -5.74 6.00 -0.73
CA THR A 339 -5.37 5.70 -2.11
C THR A 339 -6.46 4.87 -2.79
N PRO A 340 -6.86 5.16 -4.04
CA PRO A 340 -7.74 4.28 -4.80
C PRO A 340 -7.10 2.91 -5.04
N THR A 341 -7.93 1.86 -5.06
CA THR A 341 -7.50 0.48 -5.32
C THR A 341 -8.24 -0.08 -6.52
N LEU A 342 -7.54 -0.80 -7.42
CA LEU A 342 -8.18 -1.49 -8.54
C LEU A 342 -8.67 -2.87 -8.13
N MET A 343 -9.82 -3.28 -8.70
CA MET A 343 -10.43 -4.59 -8.52
C MET A 343 -10.84 -5.17 -9.87
N GLY A 344 -10.71 -6.49 -10.05
CA GLY A 344 -10.97 -7.19 -11.30
C GLY A 344 -9.86 -6.99 -12.31
N PHE A 345 -9.19 -8.07 -12.71
CA PHE A 345 -8.01 -8.06 -13.58
C PHE A 345 -8.14 -9.10 -14.69
N GLY A 346 -7.26 -9.04 -15.70
CA GLY A 346 -7.23 -10.00 -16.78
C GLY A 346 -8.60 -10.17 -17.46
N GLN A 347 -9.14 -11.38 -17.42
CA GLN A 347 -10.44 -11.75 -17.98
C GLN A 347 -11.62 -11.60 -16.99
N ASP A 348 -11.39 -11.00 -15.82
CA ASP A 348 -12.46 -10.75 -14.86
C ASP A 348 -13.61 -9.96 -15.51
N LYS A 349 -14.85 -10.34 -15.19
CA LYS A 349 -16.06 -9.81 -15.80
C LYS A 349 -16.26 -8.32 -15.53
N ASP A 350 -16.12 -7.93 -14.27
CA ASP A 350 -16.27 -6.55 -13.83
C ASP A 350 -14.91 -5.97 -13.45
N LYS A 351 -14.60 -4.79 -13.95
CA LYS A 351 -13.38 -4.05 -13.62
C LYS A 351 -13.74 -2.76 -12.92
N LEU A 352 -13.24 -2.61 -11.71
CA LEU A 352 -13.66 -1.58 -10.78
C LEU A 352 -12.48 -0.79 -10.25
N VAL A 353 -12.76 0.44 -9.80
CA VAL A 353 -11.92 1.22 -8.89
C VAL A 353 -12.70 1.37 -7.60
N VAL A 354 -12.08 1.08 -6.45
CA VAL A 354 -12.75 1.12 -5.16
C VAL A 354 -12.08 2.13 -4.23
N ILE A 355 -12.90 2.87 -3.49
CA ILE A 355 -12.50 3.80 -2.43
C ILE A 355 -13.48 3.70 -1.26
N THR A 356 -13.09 4.19 -0.09
CA THR A 356 -14.04 4.62 0.93
C THR A 356 -14.40 6.09 0.73
N ASP A 357 -15.63 6.51 1.00
CA ASP A 357 -16.04 7.91 0.93
C ASP A 357 -15.79 8.67 2.25
N GLY A 358 -16.19 9.94 2.32
CA GLY A 358 -16.04 10.78 3.50
C GLY A 358 -17.28 10.91 4.37
N SER A 359 -18.31 10.10 4.18
CA SER A 359 -19.52 10.11 5.01
C SER A 359 -19.19 9.80 6.46
N LYS A 360 -19.98 10.27 7.43
CA LYS A 360 -19.80 9.94 8.87
C LYS A 360 -19.66 8.44 9.10
N ARG A 361 -20.55 7.67 8.49
CA ARG A 361 -20.40 6.22 8.32
C ARG A 361 -19.99 6.01 6.86
N MET A 362 -18.69 5.78 6.66
CA MET A 362 -18.13 5.69 5.30
C MET A 362 -18.83 4.65 4.47
N LYS A 363 -18.86 4.89 3.18
CA LYS A 363 -19.33 3.93 2.21
C LYS A 363 -18.16 3.40 1.39
N LEU A 364 -18.16 2.11 1.11
CA LEU A 364 -17.33 1.51 0.09
C LEU A 364 -17.98 1.82 -1.26
N VAL A 365 -17.27 2.56 -2.11
CA VAL A 365 -17.78 3.01 -3.41
C VAL A 365 -16.96 2.36 -4.51
N ALA A 366 -17.64 1.65 -5.42
CA ALA A 366 -17.05 1.10 -6.62
C ALA A 366 -17.42 1.95 -7.84
N PHE A 367 -16.44 2.21 -8.70
CA PHE A 367 -16.63 2.87 -9.99
C PHE A 367 -16.29 1.87 -11.11
N TRP A 368 -17.09 1.88 -12.18
CA TRP A 368 -16.73 1.15 -13.40
C TRP A 368 -15.42 1.71 -13.95
N ARG A 369 -14.41 0.85 -14.04
CA ARG A 369 -13.04 1.27 -14.42
C ARG A 369 -12.92 1.60 -15.89
N ASP A 370 -13.54 0.77 -16.72
CA ASP A 370 -13.49 0.88 -18.18
C ASP A 370 -14.88 1.23 -18.73
N GLU A 371 -15.47 0.43 -19.58
CA GLU A 371 -16.83 0.62 -20.06
C GLU A 371 -17.86 0.31 -18.96
N ILE A 372 -18.95 1.06 -18.95
CA ILE A 372 -20.09 0.75 -18.11
C ILE A 372 -20.86 -0.40 -18.77
N PRO A 373 -21.04 -1.56 -18.12
CA PRO A 373 -21.80 -2.65 -18.71
C PRO A 373 -23.22 -2.22 -19.11
N SER A 374 -23.69 -2.70 -20.25
CA SER A 374 -25.02 -2.31 -20.77
C SER A 374 -26.18 -2.77 -19.87
N ASP A 375 -25.95 -3.80 -19.04
CA ASP A 375 -26.88 -4.32 -18.05
C ASP A 375 -26.70 -3.72 -16.64
N ALA A 376 -25.77 -2.76 -16.48
CA ALA A 376 -25.56 -2.09 -15.20
C ALA A 376 -26.75 -1.24 -14.80
N GLN A 377 -27.20 -1.42 -13.57
CA GLN A 377 -28.24 -0.57 -12.98
C GLN A 377 -27.60 0.64 -12.34
N GLN A 378 -28.15 1.82 -12.59
CA GLN A 378 -27.70 3.04 -11.92
C GLN A 378 -28.07 3.00 -10.44
N VAL A 379 -27.09 3.23 -9.57
CA VAL A 379 -27.33 3.39 -8.13
C VAL A 379 -28.12 4.67 -7.89
N ALA A 380 -29.26 4.57 -7.22
CA ALA A 380 -30.15 5.72 -7.01
C ALA A 380 -29.43 6.87 -6.31
N GLY A 381 -29.52 8.08 -6.90
CA GLY A 381 -28.88 9.28 -6.36
C GLY A 381 -27.39 9.46 -6.69
N TYR A 382 -26.78 8.53 -7.44
CA TYR A 382 -25.36 8.57 -7.81
C TYR A 382 -25.17 8.68 -9.33
N ASP A 383 -23.95 9.07 -9.73
CA ASP A 383 -23.53 9.06 -11.14
C ASP A 383 -23.58 7.63 -11.70
N LYS A 384 -23.89 7.49 -13.00
CA LYS A 384 -23.91 6.19 -13.68
C LYS A 384 -22.56 5.45 -13.69
N ARG A 385 -21.45 6.18 -13.49
CA ARG A 385 -20.10 5.61 -13.36
C ARG A 385 -19.93 4.85 -12.04
N ILE A 386 -20.73 5.15 -11.00
CA ILE A 386 -20.71 4.44 -9.73
C ILE A 386 -21.43 3.10 -9.91
N ALA A 387 -20.65 2.02 -9.80
CA ALA A 387 -21.11 0.66 -9.94
C ALA A 387 -21.90 0.18 -8.73
N GLY A 388 -21.47 0.58 -7.53
CA GLY A 388 -22.10 0.17 -6.27
C GLY A 388 -21.62 0.98 -5.08
N VAL A 389 -22.50 1.06 -4.08
CA VAL A 389 -22.27 1.75 -2.82
C VAL A 389 -22.72 0.86 -1.68
N HIS A 390 -21.89 0.70 -0.65
CA HIS A 390 -22.18 -0.07 0.56
C HIS A 390 -21.80 0.72 1.80
N GLU A 391 -22.74 0.98 2.71
CA GLU A 391 -22.44 1.60 4.01
C GLU A 391 -21.71 0.60 4.88
N VAL A 392 -20.48 0.95 5.28
CA VAL A 392 -19.62 0.09 6.09
C VAL A 392 -20.06 0.18 7.56
N THR A 393 -20.22 -0.96 8.20
CA THR A 393 -20.60 -1.07 9.62
C THR A 393 -19.42 -1.39 10.53
N CYS A 394 -18.42 -2.10 10.00
CA CYS A 394 -17.30 -2.65 10.78
C CYS A 394 -17.74 -3.46 12.01
N GLY A 395 -18.96 -4.02 12.01
CA GLY A 395 -19.55 -4.71 13.14
C GLY A 395 -19.96 -3.81 14.32
N LEU A 396 -19.90 -2.50 14.13
CA LEU A 396 -20.24 -1.51 15.15
C LEU A 396 -21.75 -1.17 15.09
N GLY A 397 -22.32 -0.93 16.25
CA GLY A 397 -23.75 -0.63 16.37
C GLY A 397 -24.15 0.69 15.69
N THR A 398 -25.46 0.87 15.49
CA THR A 398 -26.03 2.07 14.87
C THR A 398 -25.81 3.35 15.70
N SER A 399 -25.51 3.23 16.99
CA SER A 399 -25.13 4.35 17.86
C SER A 399 -23.72 4.90 17.59
N THR A 400 -22.88 4.18 16.84
CA THR A 400 -21.57 4.66 16.45
C THR A 400 -21.74 5.67 15.30
N GLU A 401 -21.57 6.94 15.61
CA GLU A 401 -21.80 8.03 14.66
C GLU A 401 -20.74 8.08 13.56
N TRP A 402 -19.48 7.79 13.90
CA TRP A 402 -18.34 7.90 13.00
C TRP A 402 -17.67 6.54 12.78
N ILE A 403 -17.65 6.12 11.54
CA ILE A 403 -16.91 4.96 11.04
C ILE A 403 -16.18 5.42 9.77
N GLN A 404 -14.88 5.66 9.86
CA GLN A 404 -14.09 6.17 8.72
C GLN A 404 -12.70 5.55 8.71
N SER A 405 -12.06 5.57 7.54
CA SER A 405 -10.71 5.10 7.33
C SER A 405 -9.88 6.10 6.54
N GLU A 406 -8.57 6.12 6.84
CA GLU A 406 -7.53 6.71 6.00
C GLU A 406 -6.63 5.61 5.41
N GLN A 407 -6.88 4.35 5.75
CA GLN A 407 -6.18 3.21 5.19
C GLN A 407 -6.87 2.77 3.91
N SER A 408 -6.07 2.41 2.92
CA SER A 408 -6.56 2.01 1.60
C SER A 408 -7.38 0.71 1.70
N VAL A 409 -8.26 0.52 0.74
CA VAL A 409 -9.06 -0.71 0.63
C VAL A 409 -8.15 -1.84 0.19
N VAL A 410 -8.08 -2.91 0.96
CA VAL A 410 -7.36 -4.14 0.58
C VAL A 410 -8.24 -4.97 -0.36
N VAL A 411 -7.70 -5.40 -1.49
CA VAL A 411 -8.45 -6.15 -2.50
C VAL A 411 -7.83 -7.53 -2.75
N GLY A 412 -8.69 -8.56 -2.67
CA GLY A 412 -8.36 -9.93 -3.07
C GLY A 412 -9.51 -10.54 -3.88
N GLY A 413 -9.32 -10.73 -5.20
CA GLY A 413 -10.40 -11.09 -6.11
C GLY A 413 -11.49 -10.03 -6.13
N TYR A 414 -12.73 -10.43 -5.90
CA TYR A 414 -13.88 -9.53 -5.77
C TYR A 414 -14.25 -9.22 -4.31
N ASP A 415 -13.36 -9.50 -3.36
CA ASP A 415 -13.53 -9.11 -1.97
C ASP A 415 -12.70 -7.85 -1.66
N ALA A 416 -13.30 -6.94 -0.90
CA ALA A 416 -12.71 -5.71 -0.40
C ALA A 416 -12.73 -5.70 1.12
N PHE A 417 -11.59 -5.38 1.74
CA PHE A 417 -11.48 -5.29 3.20
C PHE A 417 -11.19 -3.85 3.62
N VAL A 418 -11.92 -3.38 4.63
CA VAL A 418 -11.82 -2.03 5.18
C VAL A 418 -11.81 -2.07 6.71
N VAL A 419 -11.25 -1.03 7.31
CA VAL A 419 -11.16 -0.88 8.76
C VAL A 419 -11.67 0.48 9.21
N ASN A 420 -12.14 0.57 10.45
CA ASN A 420 -12.37 1.84 11.14
C ASN A 420 -11.09 2.23 11.88
N ASN A 421 -10.40 3.28 11.43
CA ASN A 421 -9.17 3.74 12.06
C ASN A 421 -9.18 5.23 12.45
N ILE A 422 -10.32 5.89 12.36
CA ILE A 422 -10.47 7.29 12.73
C ILE A 422 -10.81 7.42 14.21
N ASN A 423 -9.92 8.06 14.96
CA ASN A 423 -10.17 8.36 16.36
C ASN A 423 -10.93 9.68 16.50
N VAL A 424 -12.22 9.59 16.81
CA VAL A 424 -13.11 10.76 17.01
C VAL A 424 -13.24 11.19 18.47
N THR A 425 -12.66 10.45 19.40
CA THR A 425 -12.86 10.67 20.83
C THR A 425 -11.85 11.64 21.45
N ASN A 426 -10.78 11.96 20.73
CA ASN A 426 -9.70 12.80 21.25
C ASN A 426 -9.51 14.07 20.42
N GLN A 427 -10.20 15.14 20.82
CA GLN A 427 -10.09 16.47 20.20
C GLN A 427 -8.77 17.19 20.54
N GLU A 428 -7.99 16.68 21.49
CA GLU A 428 -6.73 17.29 21.93
C GLU A 428 -5.56 16.95 21.00
N ILE A 429 -5.71 15.91 20.15
CA ILE A 429 -4.70 15.56 19.14
C ILE A 429 -4.75 16.56 18.01
N ASN A 430 -3.71 17.37 17.88
CA ASN A 430 -3.60 18.45 16.89
C ASN A 430 -2.50 18.23 15.84
N ASP A 431 -1.74 17.15 15.95
CA ASP A 431 -0.74 16.73 14.95
C ASP A 431 -0.88 15.24 14.65
N LYS A 432 -0.87 14.87 13.37
CA LYS A 432 -1.11 13.50 12.92
C LYS A 432 -0.04 12.52 13.38
N ILE A 433 1.23 12.91 13.34
CA ILE A 433 2.35 12.04 13.75
C ILE A 433 2.31 11.79 15.25
N ILE A 434 2.10 12.83 16.05
CA ILE A 434 1.95 12.70 17.51
C ILE A 434 0.75 11.81 17.82
N GLY A 435 -0.37 12.04 17.13
CA GLY A 435 -1.60 11.24 17.30
C GLY A 435 -1.39 9.76 17.02
N VAL A 436 -0.72 9.41 15.92
CA VAL A 436 -0.45 8.01 15.56
C VAL A 436 0.44 7.32 16.61
N ILE A 437 1.40 8.02 17.19
CA ILE A 437 2.25 7.46 18.25
C ILE A 437 1.49 7.34 19.57
N ALA A 438 0.56 8.26 19.86
CA ALA A 438 -0.23 8.27 21.09
C ALA A 438 -1.34 7.21 21.12
N ILE A 439 -1.96 6.93 19.94
CA ILE A 439 -3.10 6.01 19.86
C ILE A 439 -2.66 4.59 20.19
N GLY A 440 -3.31 4.04 21.21
CA GLY A 440 -3.01 2.75 21.82
C GLY A 440 -2.46 2.95 23.23
N PRO A 441 -1.19 3.31 23.41
CA PRO A 441 -0.59 3.43 24.73
C PRO A 441 -1.17 4.55 25.61
N ILE A 442 -1.51 5.69 25.03
CA ILE A 442 -1.94 6.89 25.76
C ILE A 442 -3.43 7.17 25.52
N VAL A 443 -3.86 7.02 24.28
CA VAL A 443 -5.21 7.34 23.83
C VAL A 443 -5.88 6.09 23.28
N LYS A 444 -7.10 5.80 23.71
CA LYS A 444 -7.84 4.64 23.20
C LYS A 444 -8.10 4.79 21.71
N GLY A 445 -7.69 3.80 20.94
CA GLY A 445 -7.89 3.74 19.48
C GLY A 445 -9.28 3.22 19.10
N PRO A 446 -9.74 3.51 17.87
CA PRO A 446 -10.93 2.92 17.29
C PRO A 446 -10.74 1.43 17.01
N GLN A 447 -11.86 0.74 16.86
CA GLN A 447 -11.94 -0.65 16.49
C GLN A 447 -12.93 -0.82 15.35
N GLY A 448 -12.86 -1.95 14.67
CA GLY A 448 -13.81 -2.40 13.69
C GLY A 448 -13.18 -2.67 12.32
N ALA A 449 -13.64 -3.75 11.70
CA ALA A 449 -13.25 -4.16 10.35
C ALA A 449 -14.40 -4.84 9.64
N GLU A 450 -14.41 -4.77 8.31
CA GLU A 450 -15.42 -5.41 7.47
C GLU A 450 -14.82 -5.91 6.17
N CYS A 451 -15.20 -7.11 5.75
CA CYS A 451 -14.95 -7.64 4.42
C CYS A 451 -16.26 -7.66 3.64
N VAL A 452 -16.22 -7.13 2.43
CA VAL A 452 -17.39 -6.95 1.55
C VAL A 452 -17.07 -7.58 0.21
N ARG A 453 -18.03 -8.33 -0.37
CA ARG A 453 -17.90 -8.98 -1.67
C ARG A 453 -18.65 -8.21 -2.74
N TRP A 454 -18.03 -8.02 -3.89
CA TRP A 454 -18.70 -7.58 -5.11
C TRP A 454 -19.35 -8.79 -5.82
N ASN A 455 -20.67 -8.79 -5.89
CA ASN A 455 -21.44 -9.79 -6.62
C ASN A 455 -21.56 -9.35 -8.09
N THR A 456 -20.83 -10.00 -8.99
CA THR A 456 -20.78 -9.64 -10.41
C THR A 456 -22.07 -9.92 -11.17
N LYS A 457 -22.93 -10.81 -10.65
CA LYS A 457 -24.25 -11.12 -11.25
C LYS A 457 -25.27 -10.04 -10.87
N GLU A 458 -25.34 -9.71 -9.59
CA GLU A 458 -26.29 -8.73 -9.07
C GLU A 458 -25.75 -7.29 -9.18
N LYS A 459 -24.45 -7.12 -9.51
CA LYS A 459 -23.74 -5.84 -9.59
C LYS A 459 -23.94 -4.99 -8.34
N LYS A 460 -23.69 -5.60 -7.18
CA LYS A 460 -23.82 -4.94 -5.88
C LYS A 460 -22.82 -5.48 -4.87
N TRP A 461 -22.61 -4.72 -3.82
CA TRP A 461 -21.84 -5.14 -2.65
C TRP A 461 -22.69 -6.02 -1.73
N GLU A 462 -22.06 -7.03 -1.12
CA GLU A 462 -22.64 -7.91 -0.10
C GLU A 462 -21.66 -8.02 1.07
N SER A 463 -22.11 -7.71 2.30
CA SER A 463 -21.28 -7.88 3.49
C SER A 463 -20.97 -9.35 3.68
N LYS A 464 -19.69 -9.69 3.85
CA LYS A 464 -19.22 -11.06 4.00
C LYS A 464 -19.03 -11.40 5.48
N TRP A 465 -18.31 -10.57 6.18
CA TRP A 465 -18.15 -10.65 7.64
C TRP A 465 -17.71 -9.32 8.23
N THR A 466 -17.95 -9.15 9.53
CA THR A 466 -17.57 -7.98 10.30
C THR A 466 -16.89 -8.36 11.60
N ARG A 467 -16.04 -7.48 12.13
CA ARG A 467 -15.38 -7.61 13.44
C ARG A 467 -15.41 -6.27 14.15
N SER A 468 -16.00 -6.20 15.33
CA SER A 468 -16.08 -4.98 16.17
C SER A 468 -14.94 -4.87 17.19
N ASP A 469 -14.16 -5.92 17.36
CA ASP A 469 -13.15 -6.10 18.41
C ASP A 469 -11.70 -5.99 17.90
N VAL A 470 -11.51 -5.68 16.62
CA VAL A 470 -10.20 -5.63 15.96
C VAL A 470 -9.75 -4.18 15.80
N SER A 471 -8.51 -3.88 16.16
CA SER A 471 -7.88 -2.56 16.01
C SER A 471 -6.90 -2.56 14.83
N SER A 472 -6.92 -1.49 14.02
CA SER A 472 -5.98 -1.25 12.91
C SER A 472 -5.54 0.21 12.89
N VAL A 473 -4.90 0.66 13.96
CA VAL A 473 -4.52 2.06 14.16
C VAL A 473 -3.06 2.37 13.82
N SER A 474 -2.24 1.33 13.62
CA SER A 474 -0.79 1.48 13.46
C SER A 474 -0.34 1.30 12.02
N MET A 475 -0.73 0.23 11.36
CA MET A 475 -0.24 -0.11 10.03
C MET A 475 -1.38 -0.30 9.05
N ILE A 476 -1.10 -0.04 7.76
CA ILE A 476 -2.01 -0.31 6.66
C ILE A 476 -2.17 -1.83 6.51
N PRO A 477 -3.41 -2.35 6.45
CA PRO A 477 -3.66 -3.77 6.29
C PRO A 477 -3.11 -4.34 4.98
N ALA A 478 -2.82 -5.65 5.00
CA ALA A 478 -2.38 -6.36 3.81
C ALA A 478 -2.90 -7.80 3.81
N VAL A 479 -3.15 -8.38 2.64
CA VAL A 479 -3.67 -9.75 2.50
C VAL A 479 -2.63 -10.70 1.92
N SER A 480 -2.42 -11.83 2.61
CA SER A 480 -1.63 -12.95 2.08
C SER A 480 -2.50 -13.80 1.14
N ILE A 481 -2.12 -13.83 -0.13
CA ILE A 481 -2.77 -14.66 -1.14
C ILE A 481 -2.67 -16.17 -0.78
N LYS A 482 -1.49 -16.60 -0.35
CA LYS A 482 -1.24 -18.02 -0.08
C LYS A 482 -1.87 -18.52 1.22
N SER A 483 -1.91 -17.68 2.26
CA SER A 483 -2.52 -18.05 3.55
C SER A 483 -4.01 -17.72 3.63
N GLU A 484 -4.54 -16.95 2.68
CA GLU A 484 -5.91 -16.43 2.71
C GLU A 484 -6.24 -15.77 4.06
N MET A 485 -5.33 -14.86 4.49
CA MET A 485 -5.46 -14.08 5.71
C MET A 485 -5.20 -12.60 5.43
N VAL A 486 -6.05 -11.73 5.93
CA VAL A 486 -5.78 -10.28 5.98
C VAL A 486 -5.22 -9.93 7.36
N PHE A 487 -4.18 -9.11 7.37
CA PHE A 487 -3.46 -8.70 8.56
C PHE A 487 -3.79 -7.25 8.89
N VAL A 488 -3.98 -6.99 10.19
CA VAL A 488 -4.15 -5.65 10.76
C VAL A 488 -3.15 -5.48 11.90
N CYS A 489 -2.77 -4.22 12.18
CA CYS A 489 -1.91 -3.92 13.32
C CYS A 489 -2.54 -2.85 14.19
N GLY A 490 -2.72 -3.16 15.46
CA GLY A 490 -3.36 -2.27 16.42
C GLY A 490 -3.00 -2.58 17.86
N TRP A 491 -3.70 -1.90 18.76
CA TRP A 491 -3.50 -1.99 20.20
C TRP A 491 -4.57 -2.83 20.87
N ASN A 492 -4.14 -3.70 21.75
CA ASN A 492 -4.96 -4.47 22.67
C ASN A 492 -4.60 -4.07 24.11
N ASP A 493 -5.57 -3.69 24.93
CA ASP A 493 -5.33 -3.17 26.28
C ASP A 493 -4.60 -4.19 27.20
N ALA A 494 -4.81 -5.48 26.97
CA ALA A 494 -4.16 -6.54 27.74
C ALA A 494 -2.73 -6.82 27.26
N SER A 495 -2.53 -6.98 25.94
CA SER A 495 -1.29 -7.46 25.32
C SER A 495 -0.41 -6.38 24.68
N GLY A 496 -0.93 -5.17 24.47
CA GLY A 496 -0.25 -4.09 23.78
C GLY A 496 -0.40 -4.19 22.26
N TRP A 497 0.65 -3.83 21.51
CA TRP A 497 0.69 -3.90 20.06
C TRP A 497 0.64 -5.33 19.56
N GLU A 498 -0.17 -5.57 18.55
CA GLU A 498 -0.22 -6.87 17.90
C GLU A 498 -0.52 -6.77 16.40
N VAL A 499 0.04 -7.69 15.64
CA VAL A 499 -0.37 -7.95 14.26
C VAL A 499 -1.31 -9.16 14.29
N THR A 500 -2.56 -8.94 13.88
CA THR A 500 -3.62 -9.94 13.89
C THR A 500 -3.96 -10.35 12.47
N GLY A 501 -3.87 -11.66 12.17
CA GLY A 501 -4.29 -12.26 10.91
C GLY A 501 -5.69 -12.84 11.01
N LEU A 502 -6.57 -12.34 10.16
CA LEU A 502 -7.97 -12.74 10.07
C LEU A 502 -8.17 -13.61 8.83
N ASP A 503 -8.86 -14.71 8.98
CA ASP A 503 -9.25 -15.58 7.86
C ASP A 503 -10.06 -14.77 6.83
N TRP A 504 -9.64 -14.83 5.57
CA TRP A 504 -10.23 -14.01 4.49
C TRP A 504 -11.70 -14.36 4.22
N LYS A 505 -12.10 -15.62 4.49
CA LYS A 505 -13.47 -16.11 4.25
C LYS A 505 -14.42 -15.77 5.38
N SER A 506 -13.96 -15.91 6.62
CA SER A 506 -14.82 -15.90 7.81
C SER A 506 -14.56 -14.78 8.79
N GLY A 507 -13.41 -14.07 8.66
CA GLY A 507 -12.97 -13.08 9.64
C GLY A 507 -12.49 -13.67 10.97
N ALA A 508 -12.40 -15.00 11.10
CA ALA A 508 -11.89 -15.64 12.31
C ALA A 508 -10.40 -15.35 12.51
N THR A 509 -9.98 -15.12 13.73
CA THR A 509 -8.55 -14.92 14.04
C THR A 509 -7.78 -16.22 13.87
N ARG A 510 -6.79 -16.22 13.00
CA ARG A 510 -5.89 -17.37 12.74
C ARG A 510 -4.46 -17.10 13.18
N HIS A 511 -4.01 -15.84 13.15
CA HIS A 511 -2.65 -15.45 13.52
C HIS A 511 -2.68 -14.29 14.51
N ARG A 512 -1.78 -14.33 15.49
CA ARG A 512 -1.50 -13.19 16.38
C ARG A 512 -0.01 -13.11 16.67
N SER A 513 0.62 -12.00 16.32
CA SER A 513 1.97 -11.64 16.76
C SER A 513 1.87 -10.58 17.84
N ILE A 514 2.00 -10.97 19.10
CA ILE A 514 1.92 -10.07 20.24
C ILE A 514 3.30 -9.46 20.47
N LEU A 515 3.42 -8.16 20.22
CA LEU A 515 4.67 -7.40 20.25
C LEU A 515 4.89 -6.65 21.57
N GLY A 516 3.89 -6.64 22.45
CA GLY A 516 3.97 -6.00 23.76
C GLY A 516 3.65 -4.49 23.76
N LYS A 517 3.87 -3.85 24.90
CA LYS A 517 3.40 -2.46 25.13
C LYS A 517 4.40 -1.38 24.70
N ASN A 518 5.59 -1.75 24.25
CA ASN A 518 6.60 -0.77 23.83
C ASN A 518 6.26 -0.14 22.47
N ASN A 519 6.39 1.19 22.35
CA ASN A 519 6.09 1.94 21.13
C ASN A 519 7.04 1.61 19.94
N ARG A 520 8.08 0.84 20.17
CA ARG A 520 8.87 0.23 19.08
C ARG A 520 8.01 -0.67 18.18
N ALA A 521 6.90 -1.19 18.69
CA ALA A 521 5.93 -1.98 17.96
C ALA A 521 4.80 -1.14 17.32
N ASN A 522 4.99 0.18 17.19
CA ASN A 522 4.10 1.04 16.42
C ASN A 522 4.68 1.28 15.02
N GLY A 523 3.92 0.95 13.98
CA GLY A 523 4.34 1.07 12.58
C GLY A 523 4.07 2.44 11.95
N ALA A 524 3.38 3.33 12.63
CA ALA A 524 3.13 4.72 12.18
C ALA A 524 2.73 4.83 10.69
N TYR A 525 1.68 4.12 10.29
CA TYR A 525 1.14 4.01 8.92
C TYR A 525 2.03 3.30 7.89
N ALA A 526 3.07 2.60 8.30
CA ALA A 526 3.73 1.65 7.40
C ALA A 526 2.76 0.54 6.96
N ILE A 527 3.07 -0.13 5.87
CA ILE A 527 2.29 -1.27 5.39
C ILE A 527 2.83 -2.56 6.02
N ILE A 528 1.93 -3.47 6.40
CA ILE A 528 2.30 -4.79 6.92
C ILE A 528 2.97 -5.61 5.81
N GLN A 529 4.18 -6.09 6.05
CA GLN A 529 4.96 -6.86 5.08
C GLN A 529 5.45 -8.18 5.67
N TYR A 530 5.41 -9.24 4.87
CA TYR A 530 5.99 -10.53 5.19
C TYR A 530 7.01 -10.93 4.12
N LEU A 531 8.18 -11.35 4.53
CA LEU A 531 9.21 -11.85 3.62
C LEU A 531 8.81 -13.21 3.03
N ALA A 532 9.46 -13.63 1.95
CA ALA A 532 9.14 -14.86 1.24
C ALA A 532 9.15 -16.14 2.11
N ASN A 533 9.94 -16.15 3.19
CA ASN A 533 10.02 -17.23 4.18
C ASN A 533 8.96 -17.14 5.29
N GLY A 534 8.07 -16.15 5.26
CA GLY A 534 7.01 -15.92 6.24
C GLY A 534 7.42 -15.12 7.48
N ASP A 535 8.65 -14.60 7.55
CA ASP A 535 9.06 -13.68 8.62
C ASP A 535 8.32 -12.34 8.46
N LEU A 536 7.82 -11.77 9.55
CA LEU A 536 7.25 -10.42 9.54
C LEU A 536 8.38 -9.38 9.45
N LEU A 537 8.35 -8.54 8.44
CA LEU A 537 9.17 -7.33 8.36
C LEU A 537 8.34 -6.16 8.86
N PHE A 538 8.46 -5.87 10.15
CA PHE A 538 7.68 -4.86 10.84
C PHE A 538 8.35 -3.49 10.71
N ASN A 539 7.76 -2.60 9.92
CA ASN A 539 8.25 -1.23 9.74
C ASN A 539 7.81 -0.33 10.89
N SER A 540 8.64 -0.26 11.92
CA SER A 540 8.42 0.56 13.11
C SER A 540 8.69 2.05 12.82
N VAL A 541 8.12 2.91 13.65
CA VAL A 541 8.34 4.37 13.65
C VAL A 541 9.82 4.79 13.69
N ALA A 542 10.71 3.91 14.14
CA ALA A 542 12.16 4.18 14.25
C ALA A 542 13.02 3.31 13.31
N GLY A 543 12.40 2.41 12.57
CA GLY A 543 13.07 1.53 11.62
C GLY A 543 12.55 0.10 11.65
N PRO A 544 12.88 -0.72 10.63
CA PRO A 544 12.33 -2.06 10.49
C PRO A 544 12.85 -3.03 11.54
N ILE A 545 11.99 -3.97 11.90
CA ILE A 545 12.24 -5.10 12.81
C ILE A 545 11.90 -6.38 12.05
N ARG A 546 12.77 -7.40 12.13
CA ARG A 546 12.49 -8.73 11.58
C ARG A 546 12.04 -9.68 12.69
N VAL A 547 10.81 -10.15 12.61
CA VAL A 547 10.23 -11.14 13.51
C VAL A 547 10.25 -12.49 12.82
N LYS A 548 10.89 -13.48 13.44
CA LYS A 548 10.94 -14.88 12.97
C LYS A 548 9.96 -15.73 13.76
N TYR A 549 9.32 -16.71 13.08
CA TYR A 549 8.33 -17.61 13.68
C TYR A 549 8.83 -19.05 13.76
#